data_f304858cc69d4943627db9ecb0306667
#
_entry.id   f304858cc69d4943627db9ecb0306667
#
_cell.length_a   1.000
_cell.length_b   1.000
_cell.length_c   1.000
_cell.angle_alpha   90.00
_cell.angle_beta   90.00
_cell.angle_gamma   90.00
#
_symmetry.space_group_name_H-M   'P 1'
#
loop_
_entity.id
_entity.type
_entity.pdbx_description
1 polymer ?
#
loop_
_entity_poly.entity_id
_entity_poly.type
_entity_poly.pdbx_seq_one_letter_code
_entity_poly.pdbx_strand_id
1 'polypeptide(L)'
;MFTAQQYVKAATLEEAWQLNQKRSTTLLAGGCWLRLTRRRVGTLVDLSGLGLDTIEETEGEFSLGAMVTLRQLEASQALNGAFGGLFKEMTRHIVGVQFRNCATLGGSIAARFGFSDLLCALLALDCEVELFKAGRMPLEQYAKLPADRDILVRIHVKKNGRRPVYQTMRNAETDLPVLAVAASEKDGQVRVVVGARPTRAEVVNAPLALSADKAALEAFQAAMQSQLTFAGNMRGSAEYRRHLANVLTGRCLAALQEG
;
A
#
# COMPACT_ATOMS: atom_id res chain seq x y z
N MET A 1 8.22 -18.88 -16.72
CA MET A 1 9.07 -17.67 -16.67
C MET A 1 8.57 -16.72 -17.75
N PHE A 2 8.48 -15.41 -17.48
CA PHE A 2 8.15 -14.43 -18.52
C PHE A 2 9.32 -14.29 -19.52
N THR A 3 9.03 -13.86 -20.72
CA THR A 3 10.02 -13.57 -21.75
C THR A 3 9.79 -12.18 -22.32
N ALA A 4 10.85 -11.43 -22.58
CA ALA A 4 10.80 -10.12 -23.25
C ALA A 4 11.57 -10.22 -24.58
N GLN A 5 11.02 -9.60 -25.62
CA GLN A 5 11.69 -9.52 -26.94
C GLN A 5 12.73 -8.40 -26.94
N GLN A 6 12.45 -7.30 -26.24
CA GLN A 6 13.32 -6.14 -26.13
C GLN A 6 13.41 -5.66 -24.68
N TYR A 7 14.59 -5.23 -24.28
CA TYR A 7 14.83 -4.54 -23.01
C TYR A 7 15.34 -3.13 -23.29
N VAL A 8 14.76 -2.14 -22.61
CA VAL A 8 15.14 -0.73 -22.69
C VAL A 8 15.30 -0.18 -21.29
N LYS A 9 16.48 0.29 -20.93
CA LYS A 9 16.67 1.11 -19.73
C LYS A 9 16.38 2.56 -20.10
N ALA A 10 15.27 3.08 -19.65
CA ALA A 10 14.84 4.43 -20.01
C ALA A 10 15.81 5.48 -19.45
N ALA A 11 16.16 6.46 -20.27
CA ALA A 11 16.99 7.59 -19.89
C ALA A 11 16.17 8.75 -19.28
N THR A 12 14.87 8.85 -19.62
CA THR A 12 13.97 9.88 -19.13
C THR A 12 12.58 9.33 -18.84
N LEU A 13 11.81 10.03 -17.97
CA LEU A 13 10.40 9.70 -17.72
C LEU A 13 9.55 9.83 -18.99
N GLU A 14 9.85 10.80 -19.85
CA GLU A 14 9.14 10.98 -21.13
C GLU A 14 9.34 9.76 -22.04
N GLU A 15 10.57 9.28 -22.19
CA GLU A 15 10.87 8.07 -22.97
C GLU A 15 10.12 6.84 -22.39
N ALA A 16 10.21 6.64 -21.07
CA ALA A 16 9.53 5.54 -20.41
C ALA A 16 8.02 5.61 -20.62
N TRP A 17 7.44 6.80 -20.53
CA TRP A 17 6.01 7.01 -20.74
C TRP A 17 5.59 6.74 -22.18
N GLN A 18 6.31 7.28 -23.16
CA GLN A 18 6.04 7.04 -24.60
C GLN A 18 6.08 5.55 -24.94
N LEU A 19 7.10 4.84 -24.46
CA LEU A 19 7.20 3.39 -24.64
C LEU A 19 6.05 2.65 -23.97
N ASN A 20 5.62 3.10 -22.79
CA ASN A 20 4.53 2.46 -22.03
C ASN A 20 3.16 2.62 -22.70
N GLN A 21 2.96 3.51 -23.65
CA GLN A 21 1.68 3.65 -24.37
C GLN A 21 1.34 2.41 -25.21
N LYS A 22 2.33 1.62 -25.61
CA LYS A 22 2.15 0.39 -26.40
C LYS A 22 1.67 -0.75 -25.48
N ARG A 23 0.61 -1.48 -25.89
CA ARG A 23 0.03 -2.60 -25.12
C ARG A 23 1.03 -3.75 -24.86
N SER A 24 2.02 -3.93 -25.74
CA SER A 24 3.06 -4.95 -25.61
C SER A 24 4.17 -4.56 -24.63
N THR A 25 4.18 -3.33 -24.13
CA THR A 25 5.18 -2.84 -23.17
C THR A 25 4.77 -3.15 -21.73
N THR A 26 5.76 -3.44 -20.91
CA THR A 26 5.63 -3.59 -19.45
C THR A 26 6.74 -2.81 -18.77
N LEU A 27 6.38 -1.99 -17.78
CA LEU A 27 7.35 -1.32 -16.93
C LEU A 27 7.99 -2.32 -15.96
N LEU A 28 9.29 -2.20 -15.78
CA LEU A 28 10.07 -2.97 -14.81
C LEU A 28 10.47 -2.07 -13.65
N ALA A 29 9.99 -2.43 -12.48
CA ALA A 29 10.52 -1.97 -11.20
C ALA A 29 11.27 -3.14 -10.54
N GLY A 30 10.86 -3.60 -9.35
CA GLY A 30 11.50 -4.75 -8.70
C GLY A 30 11.29 -6.12 -9.36
N GLY A 31 10.37 -6.24 -10.31
CA GLY A 31 10.13 -7.46 -11.09
C GLY A 31 9.60 -8.67 -10.30
N CYS A 32 9.34 -8.53 -9.00
CA CYS A 32 9.04 -9.64 -8.09
C CYS A 32 7.82 -10.49 -8.51
N TRP A 33 6.74 -9.84 -8.93
CA TRP A 33 5.54 -10.52 -9.43
C TRP A 33 5.65 -10.86 -10.90
N LEU A 34 6.30 -10.00 -11.69
CA LEU A 34 6.44 -10.20 -13.13
C LEU A 34 7.17 -11.51 -13.43
N ARG A 35 8.25 -11.82 -12.73
CA ARG A 35 9.04 -13.06 -12.90
C ARG A 35 8.24 -14.36 -12.67
N LEU A 36 7.15 -14.29 -11.90
CA LEU A 36 6.29 -15.44 -11.64
C LEU A 36 5.25 -15.69 -12.74
N THR A 37 5.10 -14.75 -13.67
CA THR A 37 4.14 -14.88 -14.77
C THR A 37 4.73 -15.69 -15.92
N ARG A 38 3.85 -16.13 -16.85
CA ARG A 38 4.21 -16.76 -18.13
C ARG A 38 3.94 -15.81 -19.31
N ARG A 39 3.96 -14.49 -19.04
CA ARG A 39 3.66 -13.49 -20.05
C ARG A 39 4.78 -13.37 -21.08
N ARG A 40 4.39 -13.13 -22.34
CA ARG A 40 5.29 -12.65 -23.39
C ARG A 40 5.17 -11.13 -23.46
N VAL A 41 6.26 -10.43 -23.27
CA VAL A 41 6.37 -8.98 -23.25
C VAL A 41 7.13 -8.54 -24.49
N GLY A 42 6.58 -7.60 -25.25
CA GLY A 42 7.29 -7.04 -26.42
C GLY A 42 8.49 -6.21 -25.96
N THR A 43 8.24 -5.18 -25.18
CA THR A 43 9.29 -4.32 -24.61
C THR A 43 9.21 -4.28 -23.10
N LEU A 44 10.31 -4.59 -22.43
CA LEU A 44 10.48 -4.41 -20.99
C LEU A 44 11.22 -3.09 -20.76
N VAL A 45 10.57 -2.13 -20.13
CA VAL A 45 11.13 -0.79 -19.85
C VAL A 45 11.56 -0.71 -18.40
N ASP A 46 12.86 -0.61 -18.18
CA ASP A 46 13.46 -0.51 -16.84
C ASP A 46 13.52 0.94 -16.38
N LEU A 47 12.98 1.19 -15.18
CA LEU A 47 12.91 2.52 -14.55
C LEU A 47 14.10 2.80 -13.62
N SER A 48 15.03 1.88 -13.42
CA SER A 48 16.13 2.00 -12.44
C SER A 48 17.12 3.13 -12.72
N GLY A 49 17.10 3.69 -13.93
CA GLY A 49 17.98 4.82 -14.32
C GLY A 49 17.40 6.21 -14.04
N LEU A 50 16.18 6.31 -13.52
CA LEU A 50 15.41 7.57 -13.48
C LEU A 50 15.52 8.35 -12.15
N GLY A 51 16.36 7.90 -11.19
CA GLY A 51 16.51 8.55 -9.89
C GLY A 51 15.26 8.51 -9.02
N LEU A 52 14.42 7.48 -9.18
CA LEU A 52 13.16 7.31 -8.45
C LEU A 52 13.33 6.46 -7.16
N ASP A 53 14.52 6.22 -6.70
CA ASP A 53 14.88 5.39 -5.55
C ASP A 53 15.28 6.19 -4.30
N THR A 54 14.88 7.47 -4.25
CA THR A 54 15.18 8.39 -3.15
C THR A 54 14.01 8.54 -2.18
N ILE A 55 14.35 8.73 -0.91
CA ILE A 55 13.45 9.17 0.16
C ILE A 55 13.87 10.60 0.50
N GLU A 56 13.02 11.56 0.22
CA GLU A 56 13.24 12.97 0.48
C GLU A 56 12.31 13.44 1.60
N GLU A 57 12.84 14.22 2.52
CA GLU A 57 12.09 14.76 3.65
C GLU A 57 12.07 16.27 3.59
N THR A 58 10.88 16.84 3.75
CA THR A 58 10.67 18.28 3.98
C THR A 58 10.04 18.49 5.36
N GLU A 59 9.79 19.75 5.74
CA GLU A 59 9.07 20.07 6.96
C GLU A 59 7.64 19.46 6.98
N GLY A 60 6.96 19.48 5.84
CA GLY A 60 5.54 19.11 5.71
C GLY A 60 5.27 17.68 5.21
N GLU A 61 6.21 17.03 4.52
CA GLU A 61 5.97 15.74 3.91
C GLU A 61 7.25 14.94 3.66
N PHE A 62 7.08 13.62 3.53
CA PHE A 62 8.06 12.75 2.88
C PHE A 62 7.65 12.52 1.43
N SER A 63 8.63 12.63 0.51
CA SER A 63 8.48 12.31 -0.90
C SER A 63 9.24 11.02 -1.20
N LEU A 64 8.51 9.95 -1.48
CA LEU A 64 9.03 8.59 -1.65
C LEU A 64 9.01 8.22 -3.12
N GLY A 65 10.16 8.05 -3.75
CA GLY A 65 10.26 7.65 -5.15
C GLY A 65 9.65 6.26 -5.39
N ALA A 66 9.09 6.05 -6.57
CA ALA A 66 8.43 4.78 -6.91
C ALA A 66 9.37 3.58 -6.94
N MET A 67 10.67 3.80 -7.12
CA MET A 67 11.71 2.76 -7.11
C MET A 67 12.32 2.52 -5.73
N VAL A 68 11.92 3.27 -4.70
CA VAL A 68 12.31 3.00 -3.31
C VAL A 68 11.92 1.57 -2.96
N THR A 69 12.88 0.78 -2.48
CA THR A 69 12.66 -0.61 -2.11
C THR A 69 11.93 -0.73 -0.77
N LEU A 70 11.23 -1.83 -0.57
CA LEU A 70 10.58 -2.10 0.72
C LEU A 70 11.59 -2.17 1.87
N ARG A 71 12.84 -2.58 1.57
CA ARG A 71 13.91 -2.60 2.58
C ARG A 71 14.35 -1.18 2.97
N GLN A 72 14.43 -0.24 2.02
CA GLN A 72 14.72 1.16 2.35
C GLN A 72 13.62 1.76 3.24
N LEU A 73 12.33 1.49 2.96
CA LEU A 73 11.22 1.90 3.83
C LEU A 73 11.33 1.29 5.24
N GLU A 74 11.57 -0.02 5.31
CA GLU A 74 11.72 -0.76 6.57
C GLU A 74 12.85 -0.20 7.44
N ALA A 75 13.98 0.16 6.82
CA ALA A 75 15.19 0.58 7.49
C ALA A 75 15.27 2.10 7.75
N SER A 76 14.39 2.90 7.16
CA SER A 76 14.41 4.36 7.29
C SER A 76 14.06 4.79 8.72
N GLN A 77 15.03 5.34 9.43
CA GLN A 77 14.83 5.85 10.80
C GLN A 77 13.88 7.07 10.79
N ALA A 78 14.03 7.98 9.81
CA ALA A 78 13.20 9.17 9.69
C ALA A 78 11.72 8.81 9.50
N LEU A 79 11.39 7.93 8.54
CA LEU A 79 10.02 7.48 8.31
C LEU A 79 9.43 6.75 9.54
N ASN A 80 10.19 5.83 10.12
CA ASN A 80 9.71 5.06 11.27
C ASN A 80 9.58 5.94 12.52
N GLY A 81 10.45 6.94 12.71
CA GLY A 81 10.33 7.92 13.79
C GLY A 81 9.09 8.80 13.64
N ALA A 82 8.83 9.30 12.42
CA ALA A 82 7.69 10.19 12.15
C ALA A 82 6.32 9.49 12.23
N PHE A 83 6.26 8.18 11.95
CA PHE A 83 5.01 7.42 11.86
C PHE A 83 4.96 6.19 12.80
N GLY A 84 5.59 6.27 13.98
CA GLY A 84 5.46 5.26 15.03
C GLY A 84 5.86 3.83 14.60
N GLY A 85 6.83 3.69 13.70
CA GLY A 85 7.29 2.38 13.21
C GLY A 85 6.41 1.74 12.13
N LEU A 86 5.41 2.45 11.59
CA LEU A 86 4.48 1.92 10.58
C LEU A 86 5.20 1.29 9.38
N PHE A 87 6.23 1.95 8.84
CA PHE A 87 6.92 1.49 7.64
C PHE A 87 7.67 0.18 7.86
N LYS A 88 8.22 -0.03 9.04
CA LYS A 88 8.79 -1.30 9.46
C LYS A 88 7.68 -2.35 9.63
N GLU A 89 6.60 -2.01 10.32
CA GLU A 89 5.52 -2.96 10.63
C GLU A 89 4.80 -3.45 9.37
N MET A 90 4.47 -2.58 8.41
CA MET A 90 3.78 -2.95 7.17
C MET A 90 4.67 -3.74 6.19
N THR A 91 6.00 -3.74 6.37
CA THR A 91 6.93 -4.41 5.43
C THR A 91 7.57 -5.67 5.98
N ARG A 92 7.78 -5.78 7.31
CA ARG A 92 8.59 -6.84 7.93
C ARG A 92 8.16 -8.27 7.59
N HIS A 93 6.87 -8.49 7.36
CA HIS A 93 6.30 -9.80 7.03
C HIS A 93 6.23 -10.08 5.52
N ILE A 94 6.66 -9.14 4.68
CA ILE A 94 6.66 -9.35 3.22
C ILE A 94 7.85 -10.21 2.85
N VAL A 95 7.62 -11.51 2.75
CA VAL A 95 8.55 -12.58 2.38
C VAL A 95 9.84 -12.52 3.23
N GLY A 96 10.94 -12.04 2.70
CA GLY A 96 12.23 -11.94 3.36
C GLY A 96 13.01 -10.71 2.90
N VAL A 97 14.18 -10.45 3.54
CA VAL A 97 15.00 -9.28 3.24
C VAL A 97 15.42 -9.23 1.77
N GLN A 98 15.78 -10.39 1.17
CA GLN A 98 16.18 -10.46 -0.23
C GLN A 98 15.05 -10.01 -1.17
N PHE A 99 13.82 -10.41 -0.87
CA PHE A 99 12.65 -9.97 -1.61
C PHE A 99 12.42 -8.47 -1.43
N ARG A 100 12.50 -7.97 -0.18
CA ARG A 100 12.30 -6.55 0.13
C ARG A 100 13.39 -5.64 -0.44
N ASN A 101 14.59 -6.16 -0.71
CA ASN A 101 15.64 -5.43 -1.45
C ASN A 101 15.31 -5.24 -2.93
N CYS A 102 14.41 -6.05 -3.50
CA CYS A 102 14.01 -5.97 -4.90
C CYS A 102 12.62 -5.32 -5.08
N ALA A 103 11.65 -5.69 -4.24
CA ALA A 103 10.30 -5.17 -4.31
C ALA A 103 10.29 -3.67 -4.04
N THR A 104 9.55 -2.89 -4.86
CA THR A 104 9.51 -1.43 -4.78
C THR A 104 8.15 -0.93 -4.31
N LEU A 105 8.16 0.27 -3.73
CA LEU A 105 6.96 0.98 -3.31
C LEU A 105 6.00 1.17 -4.49
N GLY A 106 6.48 1.76 -5.59
CA GLY A 106 5.66 2.02 -6.78
C GLY A 106 5.08 0.75 -7.38
N GLY A 107 5.87 -0.32 -7.48
CA GLY A 107 5.39 -1.63 -7.96
C GLY A 107 4.28 -2.20 -7.08
N SER A 108 4.37 -2.03 -5.75
CA SER A 108 3.37 -2.51 -4.79
C SER A 108 2.07 -1.70 -4.85
N ILE A 109 2.15 -0.38 -5.06
CA ILE A 109 0.99 0.52 -5.12
C ILE A 109 0.32 0.48 -6.51
N ALA A 110 1.10 0.56 -7.60
CA ALA A 110 0.57 0.54 -8.96
C ALA A 110 -0.13 -0.78 -9.31
N ALA A 111 0.32 -1.90 -8.74
CA ALA A 111 -0.31 -3.20 -8.93
C ALA A 111 -1.71 -3.29 -8.32
N ARG A 112 -2.03 -2.46 -7.32
CA ARG A 112 -3.34 -2.39 -6.63
C ARG A 112 -3.86 -3.77 -6.18
N PHE A 113 -2.94 -4.67 -5.75
CA PHE A 113 -3.33 -5.99 -5.25
C PHE A 113 -4.18 -5.89 -4.00
N GLY A 114 -5.22 -6.73 -3.92
CA GLY A 114 -6.12 -6.76 -2.76
C GLY A 114 -5.43 -7.15 -1.44
N PHE A 115 -4.29 -7.83 -1.52
CA PHE A 115 -3.48 -8.25 -0.37
C PHE A 115 -2.30 -7.29 -0.05
N SER A 116 -2.27 -6.09 -0.66
CA SER A 116 -1.15 -5.16 -0.46
C SER A 116 -1.14 -4.59 0.95
N ASP A 117 -0.15 -4.98 1.74
CA ASP A 117 0.13 -4.41 3.06
C ASP A 117 0.38 -2.89 2.97
N LEU A 118 1.18 -2.48 1.98
CA LEU A 118 1.54 -1.08 1.78
C LEU A 118 0.33 -0.21 1.44
N LEU A 119 -0.53 -0.68 0.51
CA LEU A 119 -1.71 0.09 0.13
C LEU A 119 -2.66 0.24 1.32
N CYS A 120 -2.86 -0.83 2.10
CA CYS A 120 -3.70 -0.77 3.30
C CYS A 120 -3.16 0.22 4.33
N ALA A 121 -1.86 0.15 4.65
CA ALA A 121 -1.24 1.02 5.63
C ALA A 121 -1.18 2.50 5.18
N LEU A 122 -0.82 2.76 3.93
CA LEU A 122 -0.70 4.14 3.42
C LEU A 122 -2.06 4.82 3.24
N LEU A 123 -3.15 4.10 2.98
CA LEU A 123 -4.50 4.66 2.95
C LEU A 123 -4.97 5.16 4.33
N ALA A 124 -4.38 4.67 5.42
CA ALA A 124 -4.64 5.21 6.75
C ALA A 124 -3.98 6.57 7.00
N LEU A 125 -2.96 6.92 6.22
CA LEU A 125 -2.28 8.23 6.25
C LEU A 125 -2.87 9.20 5.23
N ASP A 126 -2.46 10.46 5.29
CA ASP A 126 -2.78 11.47 4.29
C ASP A 126 -1.69 11.43 3.20
N CYS A 127 -1.90 10.58 2.20
CA CYS A 127 -0.99 10.33 1.10
C CYS A 127 -1.53 10.81 -0.24
N GLU A 128 -0.63 11.31 -1.08
CA GLU A 128 -0.89 11.61 -2.48
C GLU A 128 0.06 10.78 -3.36
N VAL A 129 -0.41 10.35 -4.52
CA VAL A 129 0.44 9.82 -5.58
C VAL A 129 0.75 10.91 -6.59
N GLU A 130 1.96 10.89 -7.13
CA GLU A 130 2.38 11.71 -8.25
C GLU A 130 2.56 10.84 -9.47
N LEU A 131 1.77 11.12 -10.50
CA LEU A 131 1.83 10.49 -11.81
C LEU A 131 2.53 11.42 -12.78
N PHE A 132 3.26 10.86 -13.75
CA PHE A 132 4.08 11.65 -14.66
C PHE A 132 3.26 12.65 -15.50
N LYS A 133 2.10 12.23 -16.03
CA LYS A 133 1.24 13.12 -16.83
C LYS A 133 0.05 13.67 -16.04
N ALA A 134 -0.57 12.86 -15.20
CA ALA A 134 -1.75 13.28 -14.45
C ALA A 134 -1.44 14.14 -13.22
N GLY A 135 -0.15 14.23 -12.80
CA GLY A 135 0.24 15.00 -11.63
C GLY A 135 -0.17 14.34 -10.30
N ARG A 136 -0.33 15.17 -9.26
CA ARG A 136 -0.67 14.71 -7.90
C ARG A 136 -2.17 14.47 -7.75
N MET A 137 -2.52 13.41 -7.06
CA MET A 137 -3.89 13.12 -6.61
C MET A 137 -3.88 12.31 -5.30
N PRO A 138 -4.96 12.34 -4.50
CA PRO A 138 -5.08 11.53 -3.29
C PRO A 138 -4.89 10.02 -3.59
N LEU A 139 -4.13 9.33 -2.74
CA LEU A 139 -3.91 7.88 -2.86
C LEU A 139 -5.24 7.10 -2.87
N GLU A 140 -6.22 7.54 -2.06
CA GLU A 140 -7.54 6.91 -2.02
C GLU A 140 -8.27 6.99 -3.38
N GLN A 141 -8.18 8.13 -4.06
CA GLN A 141 -8.73 8.29 -5.40
C GLN A 141 -8.00 7.39 -6.39
N TYR A 142 -6.66 7.40 -6.38
CA TYR A 142 -5.83 6.55 -7.25
C TYR A 142 -6.13 5.07 -7.07
N ALA A 143 -6.33 4.62 -5.83
CA ALA A 143 -6.62 3.21 -5.54
C ALA A 143 -7.93 2.71 -6.17
N LYS A 144 -8.90 3.60 -6.39
CA LYS A 144 -10.21 3.30 -6.99
C LYS A 144 -10.17 3.31 -8.52
N LEU A 145 -9.22 4.04 -9.14
CA LEU A 145 -9.12 4.15 -10.59
C LEU A 145 -8.78 2.81 -11.25
N PRO A 146 -9.20 2.59 -12.51
CA PRO A 146 -8.70 1.48 -13.31
C PRO A 146 -7.20 1.64 -13.57
N ALA A 147 -6.54 0.54 -13.94
CA ALA A 147 -5.15 0.61 -14.38
C ALA A 147 -5.07 1.41 -15.69
N ASP A 148 -4.14 2.35 -15.74
CA ASP A 148 -3.82 3.18 -16.89
C ASP A 148 -2.38 2.92 -17.38
N ARG A 149 -1.88 3.78 -18.24
CA ARG A 149 -0.52 3.72 -18.79
C ARG A 149 0.34 4.89 -18.40
N ASP A 150 -0.07 5.64 -17.36
CA ASP A 150 0.79 6.65 -16.78
C ASP A 150 1.86 6.00 -15.89
N ILE A 151 2.85 6.75 -15.48
CA ILE A 151 3.94 6.28 -14.63
C ILE A 151 3.77 6.87 -13.24
N LEU A 152 3.67 6.00 -12.24
CA LEU A 152 3.76 6.41 -10.84
C LEU A 152 5.21 6.82 -10.56
N VAL A 153 5.41 8.08 -10.21
CA VAL A 153 6.71 8.70 -9.98
C VAL A 153 7.07 8.71 -8.50
N ARG A 154 6.15 9.22 -7.66
CA ARG A 154 6.35 9.38 -6.22
C ARG A 154 5.08 9.14 -5.43
N ILE A 155 5.25 8.88 -4.14
CA ILE A 155 4.19 8.90 -3.13
C ILE A 155 4.60 9.92 -2.08
N HIS A 156 3.71 10.88 -1.84
CA HIS A 156 3.89 11.94 -0.85
C HIS A 156 3.10 11.58 0.41
N VAL A 157 3.77 11.57 1.56
CA VAL A 157 3.18 11.24 2.87
C VAL A 157 3.25 12.46 3.76
N LYS A 158 2.10 13.04 4.12
CA LYS A 158 2.05 14.29 4.90
C LYS A 158 2.42 14.07 6.37
N LYS A 159 3.31 14.95 6.87
CA LYS A 159 3.72 15.02 8.28
C LYS A 159 2.75 15.92 9.05
N ASN A 160 1.56 15.45 9.32
CA ASN A 160 0.46 16.25 9.89
C ASN A 160 0.00 15.79 11.27
N GLY A 161 0.85 15.06 11.99
CA GLY A 161 0.57 14.57 13.35
C GLY A 161 -0.32 13.33 13.42
N ARG A 162 -0.69 12.73 12.30
CA ARG A 162 -1.49 11.50 12.28
C ARG A 162 -0.67 10.32 12.84
N ARG A 163 -1.22 9.63 13.85
CA ARG A 163 -0.62 8.47 14.53
C ARG A 163 -1.19 7.16 13.97
N PRO A 164 -0.43 6.39 13.18
CA PRO A 164 -0.94 5.16 12.59
C PRO A 164 -0.64 3.92 13.42
N VAL A 165 -1.49 2.89 13.24
CA VAL A 165 -1.30 1.52 13.71
C VAL A 165 -1.65 0.55 12.59
N TYR A 166 -0.92 -0.56 12.47
CA TYR A 166 -1.15 -1.59 11.46
C TYR A 166 -1.20 -2.97 12.09
N GLN A 167 -2.26 -3.73 11.81
CA GLN A 167 -2.50 -5.06 12.34
C GLN A 167 -2.86 -6.04 11.21
N THR A 168 -2.32 -7.25 11.27
CA THR A 168 -2.65 -8.29 10.30
C THR A 168 -2.88 -9.63 10.97
N MET A 169 -3.68 -10.48 10.29
CA MET A 169 -3.73 -11.91 10.55
C MET A 169 -3.15 -12.66 9.35
N ARG A 170 -2.22 -13.57 9.60
CA ARG A 170 -1.54 -14.40 8.60
C ARG A 170 -1.56 -15.86 9.04
N ASN A 171 -1.63 -16.79 8.09
CA ASN A 171 -1.54 -18.23 8.40
C ASN A 171 -0.11 -18.66 8.72
N ALA A 172 0.88 -17.99 8.11
CA ALA A 172 2.30 -18.10 8.44
C ALA A 172 2.92 -16.71 8.39
N GLU A 173 4.03 -16.50 9.10
CA GLU A 173 4.64 -15.18 9.32
C GLU A 173 4.89 -14.40 8.03
N THR A 174 5.35 -15.07 6.98
CA THR A 174 5.71 -14.44 5.69
C THR A 174 4.68 -14.69 4.58
N ASP A 175 3.52 -15.29 4.89
CA ASP A 175 2.44 -15.43 3.91
C ASP A 175 1.72 -14.10 3.67
N LEU A 176 0.92 -14.06 2.60
CA LEU A 176 0.02 -12.94 2.35
C LEU A 176 -1.03 -12.85 3.48
N PRO A 177 -1.49 -11.66 3.85
CA PRO A 177 -2.45 -11.51 4.94
C PRO A 177 -3.79 -12.19 4.62
N VAL A 178 -4.35 -12.86 5.61
CA VAL A 178 -5.76 -13.29 5.59
C VAL A 178 -6.65 -12.06 5.65
N LEU A 179 -6.32 -11.13 6.55
CA LEU A 179 -6.91 -9.80 6.65
C LEU A 179 -5.87 -8.82 7.17
N ALA A 180 -5.98 -7.56 6.75
CA ALA A 180 -5.19 -6.44 7.22
C ALA A 180 -6.11 -5.30 7.63
N VAL A 181 -5.79 -4.65 8.75
CA VAL A 181 -6.43 -3.42 9.21
C VAL A 181 -5.34 -2.40 9.51
N ALA A 182 -5.47 -1.23 8.93
CA ALA A 182 -4.71 -0.05 9.31
C ALA A 182 -5.65 0.95 9.96
N ALA A 183 -5.23 1.56 11.04
CA ALA A 183 -5.96 2.67 11.63
C ALA A 183 -5.02 3.83 11.88
N SER A 184 -5.54 5.04 11.89
CA SER A 184 -4.77 6.20 12.30
C SER A 184 -5.63 7.23 12.99
N GLU A 185 -5.09 7.83 14.03
CA GLU A 185 -5.74 8.89 14.78
C GLU A 185 -5.20 10.26 14.37
N LYS A 186 -6.08 11.23 14.30
CA LYS A 186 -5.77 12.65 14.21
C LYS A 186 -6.93 13.46 14.78
N ASP A 187 -6.63 14.43 15.64
CA ASP A 187 -7.60 15.35 16.25
C ASP A 187 -8.78 14.63 16.92
N GLY A 188 -8.51 13.50 17.60
CA GLY A 188 -9.50 12.67 18.27
C GLY A 188 -10.35 11.79 17.35
N GLN A 189 -10.10 11.81 16.03
CA GLN A 189 -10.83 11.01 15.05
C GLN A 189 -9.96 9.88 14.50
N VAL A 190 -10.53 8.67 14.40
CA VAL A 190 -9.85 7.48 13.90
C VAL A 190 -10.31 7.15 12.49
N ARG A 191 -9.37 7.10 11.55
CA ARG A 191 -9.58 6.56 10.20
C ARG A 191 -9.23 5.07 10.23
N VAL A 192 -10.09 4.23 9.69
CA VAL A 192 -9.87 2.78 9.58
C VAL A 192 -9.87 2.35 8.12
N VAL A 193 -8.92 1.49 7.77
CA VAL A 193 -8.77 0.90 6.43
C VAL A 193 -8.73 -0.61 6.57
N VAL A 194 -9.49 -1.32 5.72
CA VAL A 194 -9.51 -2.79 5.72
C VAL A 194 -9.03 -3.32 4.37
N GLY A 195 -7.97 -4.12 4.39
CA GLY A 195 -7.37 -4.77 3.23
C GLY A 195 -7.43 -6.30 3.29
N ALA A 196 -6.95 -6.96 2.26
CA ALA A 196 -6.90 -8.42 2.12
C ALA A 196 -8.28 -9.12 2.23
N ARG A 197 -9.34 -8.46 1.75
CA ARG A 197 -10.73 -8.95 1.77
C ARG A 197 -11.14 -9.86 0.61
N PRO A 198 -10.40 -10.46 -0.18
CA PRO A 198 -9.80 -10.47 -1.53
C PRO A 198 -10.31 -9.42 -2.52
N THR A 199 -10.51 -8.23 -2.04
CA THR A 199 -10.73 -7.00 -2.80
C THR A 199 -9.67 -5.96 -2.39
N ARG A 200 -9.58 -4.83 -3.10
CA ARG A 200 -8.65 -3.75 -2.76
C ARG A 200 -8.90 -3.23 -1.34
N ALA A 201 -7.85 -2.73 -0.69
CA ALA A 201 -7.97 -2.03 0.57
C ALA A 201 -8.86 -0.80 0.41
N GLU A 202 -9.70 -0.52 1.42
CA GLU A 202 -10.70 0.52 1.37
C GLU A 202 -10.85 1.20 2.73
N VAL A 203 -11.01 2.53 2.69
CA VAL A 203 -11.30 3.35 3.87
C VAL A 203 -12.74 3.14 4.30
N VAL A 204 -12.98 2.96 5.58
CA VAL A 204 -14.33 2.85 6.15
C VAL A 204 -14.91 4.26 6.32
N ASN A 205 -16.00 4.56 5.62
CA ASN A 205 -16.68 5.85 5.66
C ASN A 205 -17.72 5.89 6.80
N ALA A 206 -17.24 5.73 8.03
CA ALA A 206 -18.04 5.88 9.23
C ALA A 206 -17.22 6.61 10.30
N PRO A 207 -17.84 7.43 11.15
CA PRO A 207 -17.11 8.13 12.21
C PRO A 207 -16.71 7.14 13.31
N LEU A 208 -15.48 7.28 13.79
CA LEU A 208 -14.95 6.57 14.95
C LEU A 208 -14.10 7.55 15.77
N ALA A 209 -14.53 7.88 16.98
CA ALA A 209 -13.74 8.71 17.88
C ALA A 209 -12.67 7.88 18.58
N LEU A 210 -11.53 8.49 18.92
CA LEU A 210 -10.51 7.84 19.74
C LEU A 210 -11.05 7.40 21.11
N SER A 211 -11.93 8.21 21.70
CA SER A 211 -12.61 7.93 22.97
C SER A 211 -13.82 7.00 22.86
N ALA A 212 -14.02 6.33 21.71
CA ALA A 212 -15.16 5.45 21.49
C ALA A 212 -15.22 4.35 22.56
N ASP A 213 -16.38 4.22 23.18
CA ASP A 213 -16.72 3.11 24.06
C ASP A 213 -17.09 1.84 23.25
N LYS A 214 -17.46 0.79 23.96
CA LYS A 214 -17.82 -0.48 23.34
C LYS A 214 -19.03 -0.33 22.40
N ALA A 215 -20.05 0.45 22.77
CA ALA A 215 -21.26 0.62 21.96
C ALA A 215 -20.96 1.39 20.66
N ALA A 216 -20.15 2.46 20.73
CA ALA A 216 -19.71 3.23 19.58
C ALA A 216 -18.83 2.38 18.63
N LEU A 217 -17.94 1.54 19.18
CA LEU A 217 -17.15 0.62 18.40
C LEU A 217 -18.02 -0.43 17.67
N GLU A 218 -19.01 -1.02 18.35
CA GLU A 218 -19.95 -1.97 17.76
C GLU A 218 -20.77 -1.33 16.62
N ALA A 219 -21.23 -0.08 16.81
CA ALA A 219 -21.94 0.67 15.78
C ALA A 219 -21.04 0.94 14.56
N PHE A 220 -19.77 1.33 14.78
CA PHE A 220 -18.78 1.47 13.71
C PHE A 220 -18.54 0.15 12.96
N GLN A 221 -18.38 -0.96 13.70
CA GLN A 221 -18.18 -2.29 13.11
C GLN A 221 -19.39 -2.73 12.27
N ALA A 222 -20.61 -2.43 12.68
CA ALA A 222 -21.82 -2.69 11.90
C ALA A 222 -21.83 -1.88 10.59
N ALA A 223 -21.47 -0.60 10.65
CA ALA A 223 -21.33 0.25 9.44
C ALA A 223 -20.24 -0.27 8.50
N MET A 224 -19.07 -0.67 9.03
CA MET A 224 -17.99 -1.29 8.28
C MET A 224 -18.44 -2.57 7.57
N GLN A 225 -19.20 -3.43 8.26
CA GLN A 225 -19.72 -4.69 7.69
C GLN A 225 -20.73 -4.45 6.56
N SER A 226 -21.52 -3.38 6.65
CA SER A 226 -22.49 -3.02 5.60
C SER A 226 -21.85 -2.38 4.39
N GLN A 227 -20.75 -1.62 4.58
CA GLN A 227 -20.04 -0.96 3.50
C GLN A 227 -19.14 -1.91 2.72
N LEU A 228 -18.41 -2.80 3.44
CA LEU A 228 -17.33 -3.56 2.86
C LEU A 228 -17.76 -4.96 2.40
N THR A 229 -17.35 -5.33 1.19
CA THR A 229 -17.51 -6.70 0.68
C THR A 229 -16.36 -7.58 1.14
N PHE A 230 -16.68 -8.76 1.67
CA PHE A 230 -15.73 -9.79 2.06
C PHE A 230 -15.91 -11.04 1.19
N ALA A 231 -14.83 -11.58 0.66
CA ALA A 231 -14.83 -12.81 -0.13
C ALA A 231 -13.95 -13.90 0.51
N GLY A 232 -14.20 -15.14 0.17
CA GLY A 232 -13.39 -16.28 0.58
C GLY A 232 -12.31 -16.63 -0.44
N ASN A 233 -11.25 -17.28 0.01
CA ASN A 233 -10.26 -17.98 -0.81
C ASN A 233 -9.55 -19.05 0.02
N MET A 234 -8.49 -19.69 -0.52
CA MET A 234 -7.74 -20.74 0.17
C MET A 234 -7.16 -20.34 1.54
N ARG A 235 -7.04 -19.03 1.85
CA ARG A 235 -6.47 -18.52 3.11
C ARG A 235 -7.50 -18.33 4.21
N GLY A 236 -8.76 -18.13 3.86
CA GLY A 236 -9.83 -17.95 4.84
C GLY A 236 -11.17 -17.66 4.17
N SER A 237 -12.25 -18.00 4.89
CA SER A 237 -13.62 -17.74 4.45
C SER A 237 -13.97 -16.24 4.55
N ALA A 238 -15.05 -15.84 3.87
CA ALA A 238 -15.59 -14.49 3.99
C ALA A 238 -16.07 -14.19 5.43
N GLU A 239 -16.68 -15.17 6.09
CA GLU A 239 -17.16 -15.06 7.47
C GLU A 239 -16.00 -14.84 8.45
N TYR A 240 -14.93 -15.64 8.33
CA TYR A 240 -13.73 -15.48 9.15
C TYR A 240 -13.11 -14.08 8.97
N ARG A 241 -13.04 -13.57 7.75
CA ARG A 241 -12.54 -12.23 7.50
C ARG A 241 -13.41 -11.13 8.09
N ARG A 242 -14.74 -11.29 8.08
CA ARG A 242 -15.65 -10.38 8.76
C ARG A 242 -15.38 -10.34 10.26
N HIS A 243 -15.25 -11.52 10.87
CA HIS A 243 -14.89 -11.62 12.29
C HIS A 243 -13.55 -10.95 12.58
N LEU A 244 -12.52 -11.25 11.78
CA LEU A 244 -11.19 -10.65 11.93
C LEU A 244 -11.22 -9.12 11.77
N ALA A 245 -12.03 -8.57 10.87
CA ALA A 245 -12.14 -7.12 10.68
C ALA A 245 -12.60 -6.44 11.96
N ASN A 246 -13.59 -7.01 12.67
CA ASN A 246 -14.03 -6.49 13.95
C ASN A 246 -12.94 -6.59 15.03
N VAL A 247 -12.30 -7.76 15.15
CA VAL A 247 -11.25 -8.00 16.16
C VAL A 247 -10.05 -7.07 15.94
N LEU A 248 -9.53 -6.98 14.69
CA LEU A 248 -8.36 -6.17 14.41
C LEU A 248 -8.68 -4.66 14.51
N THR A 249 -9.89 -4.22 14.15
CA THR A 249 -10.31 -2.83 14.36
C THR A 249 -10.32 -2.49 15.85
N GLY A 250 -10.86 -3.36 16.70
CA GLY A 250 -10.83 -3.16 18.15
C GLY A 250 -9.41 -3.09 18.70
N ARG A 251 -8.51 -3.96 18.24
CA ARG A 251 -7.08 -3.93 18.63
C ARG A 251 -6.38 -2.66 18.16
N CYS A 252 -6.67 -2.19 16.95
CA CYS A 252 -6.12 -0.92 16.46
C CYS A 252 -6.59 0.25 17.31
N LEU A 253 -7.88 0.31 17.67
CA LEU A 253 -8.41 1.36 18.53
C LEU A 253 -7.74 1.34 19.91
N ALA A 254 -7.64 0.17 20.55
CA ALA A 254 -6.97 0.03 21.85
C ALA A 254 -5.51 0.51 21.79
N ALA A 255 -4.75 0.09 20.76
CA ALA A 255 -3.36 0.53 20.59
C ALA A 255 -3.22 2.05 20.38
N LEU A 256 -4.20 2.70 19.71
CA LEU A 256 -4.21 4.16 19.56
C LEU A 256 -4.59 4.89 20.87
N GLN A 257 -5.37 4.26 21.75
CA GLN A 257 -5.75 4.81 23.06
C GLN A 257 -4.61 4.71 24.08
N GLU A 258 -3.75 3.69 23.96
CA GLU A 258 -2.60 3.46 24.85
C GLU A 258 -1.37 4.33 24.52
N GLY A 259 -1.20 4.78 23.29
CA GLY A 259 -0.06 5.58 22.80
C GLY A 259 -0.41 7.03 22.54
#